data_16f1f94e491aca61916750760086af69
#
_entry.id   16f1f94e491aca61916750760086af69
#
_cell.length_a   1.000
_cell.length_b   1.000
_cell.length_c   1.000
_cell.angle_alpha   90.00
_cell.angle_beta   90.00
_cell.angle_gamma   90.00
#
_symmetry.space_group_name_H-M   'P 1'
#
loop_
_entity.id
_entity.type
_entity.pdbx_description
1 polymer ?
#
loop_
_entity_poly.entity_id
_entity_poly.type
_entity_poly.pdbx_seq_one_letter_code
_entity_poly.pdbx_strand_id
1 'polypeptide(L)'
;MTNQINISFTNENKLKIILDDKLVDPNLKLCFSLVYSIKSILGGEITKQIGRYYELSIKKNTILLDLQIPKIGNFNLSCGPEGIFIIDTLNNSKLNINVSDLIFEKPIKKKTYEDLKTKNFIPIIPEPEKIHLQNEFINIENKTFKLNAEAEIIFNLQNIISKLDINFSSEKGFPIFFKKDDQLLNDQYFIQITEDNIEIKYNTYGGKLYGLISLVHLIDFYQTKLPICTIHDNPKYQWRGMHLDCARQFYTIDEIKRLFNYMALFKLNRFHWHLTDNEAWRIEIKKYPDLALNGGYRGYNFKIPPLYGSGYDKYGGYYSQEDIKDLIIYAKKLNIEIMPEIDLPAHSWALLEIMPELREQSSNIVSEDVGSYKNNTINPSLEKTVTFLKDMLNEVSDIFSYDVIHVGVDERPSNAWEGSPAIIEFMKKNNIKSQEEYQDYYMNFLIDFLKSKNKRTAAWNEAAVSPHIDHGVGGSAGKIDKSCLIFSWEHSDVAKETTNKGFETILCPGQKTYFDMAYNNSTEERGICWAATIEVKDIYEWDPIKDINKSELIKGLQGQLWSETITDKKFFDQMINPRLATLSEVAWKGKISRKWIEFRSALLNSMDFLKKLGWRYHNF
;
A
#
# COMPACT_ATOMS: atom_id res chain seq x y z
N MET A 1 22.67 0.10 -36.12
CA MET A 1 21.60 1.08 -35.84
C MET A 1 20.63 0.40 -34.88
N THR A 2 20.28 1.05 -33.78
CA THR A 2 19.33 0.53 -32.80
C THR A 2 17.91 0.67 -33.36
N ASN A 3 17.09 -0.34 -33.21
CA ASN A 3 15.68 -0.33 -33.64
C ASN A 3 14.89 0.66 -32.79
N GLN A 4 14.08 1.53 -33.42
CA GLN A 4 13.31 2.56 -32.72
C GLN A 4 11.85 2.14 -32.58
N ILE A 5 11.29 2.42 -31.39
CA ILE A 5 9.86 2.31 -31.10
C ILE A 5 9.38 3.65 -30.56
N ASN A 6 8.36 4.23 -31.19
CA ASN A 6 7.73 5.47 -30.73
C ASN A 6 6.31 5.18 -30.20
N ILE A 7 5.96 5.81 -29.09
CA ILE A 7 4.71 5.56 -28.39
C ILE A 7 3.95 6.88 -28.18
N SER A 8 2.66 6.86 -28.51
CA SER A 8 1.79 8.02 -28.27
C SER A 8 0.34 7.61 -27.99
N PHE A 9 -0.38 8.47 -27.27
CA PHE A 9 -1.84 8.47 -27.29
C PHE A 9 -2.35 9.43 -28.36
N THR A 10 -3.22 8.93 -29.25
CA THR A 10 -3.87 9.72 -30.30
C THR A 10 -4.94 10.66 -29.74
N ASN A 11 -5.42 11.60 -30.55
CA ASN A 11 -6.57 12.44 -30.22
C ASN A 11 -7.85 11.65 -29.91
N GLU A 12 -7.95 10.41 -30.37
CA GLU A 12 -9.07 9.49 -30.11
C GLU A 12 -8.83 8.60 -28.88
N ASN A 13 -7.83 8.89 -28.06
CA ASN A 13 -7.44 8.10 -26.90
C ASN A 13 -7.01 6.65 -27.20
N LYS A 14 -6.50 6.38 -28.40
CA LYS A 14 -5.92 5.08 -28.77
C LYS A 14 -4.41 5.11 -28.53
N LEU A 15 -3.88 4.05 -27.97
CA LEU A 15 -2.44 3.88 -27.83
C LEU A 15 -1.85 3.47 -29.18
N LYS A 16 -0.93 4.28 -29.70
CA LYS A 16 -0.26 4.12 -30.99
C LYS A 16 1.21 3.76 -30.76
N ILE A 17 1.63 2.65 -31.35
CA ILE A 17 3.02 2.18 -31.33
C ILE A 17 3.53 2.16 -32.76
N ILE A 18 4.60 2.89 -33.04
CA ILE A 18 5.25 2.95 -34.36
C ILE A 18 6.61 2.28 -34.26
N LEU A 19 6.83 1.31 -35.12
CA LEU A 19 8.02 0.46 -35.19
C LEU A 19 8.81 0.75 -36.47
N ASP A 20 10.12 0.59 -36.44
CA ASP A 20 10.93 0.52 -37.67
C ASP A 20 10.42 -0.59 -38.60
N ASP A 21 10.41 -0.36 -39.92
CA ASP A 21 9.87 -1.32 -40.93
C ASP A 21 10.52 -2.70 -40.85
N LYS A 22 11.83 -2.77 -40.49
CA LYS A 22 12.56 -4.03 -40.31
C LYS A 22 12.10 -4.89 -39.12
N LEU A 23 11.26 -4.32 -38.24
CA LEU A 23 10.63 -5.04 -37.13
C LEU A 23 9.30 -5.68 -37.54
N VAL A 24 8.83 -5.44 -38.75
CA VAL A 24 7.66 -6.11 -39.32
C VAL A 24 8.09 -7.47 -39.88
N ASP A 25 8.20 -8.45 -38.98
CA ASP A 25 8.67 -9.80 -39.27
C ASP A 25 7.79 -10.80 -38.49
N PRO A 26 7.29 -11.88 -39.11
CA PRO A 26 6.44 -12.89 -38.45
C PRO A 26 7.16 -13.63 -37.31
N ASN A 27 8.47 -13.63 -37.30
CA ASN A 27 9.28 -14.27 -36.27
C ASN A 27 9.55 -13.35 -35.08
N LEU A 28 9.16 -12.08 -35.16
CA LEU A 28 9.31 -11.11 -34.07
C LEU A 28 8.01 -10.94 -33.32
N LYS A 29 8.12 -10.83 -31.99
CA LYS A 29 7.00 -10.50 -31.10
C LYS A 29 7.32 -9.28 -30.28
N LEU A 30 6.38 -8.34 -30.24
CA LEU A 30 6.40 -7.20 -29.35
C LEU A 30 5.77 -7.60 -28.01
N CYS A 31 6.51 -7.41 -26.92
CA CYS A 31 6.13 -7.81 -25.58
C CYS A 31 6.10 -6.59 -24.65
N PHE A 32 5.07 -6.49 -23.81
CA PHE A 32 4.92 -5.41 -22.82
C PHE A 32 3.82 -5.74 -21.81
N SER A 33 3.70 -4.92 -20.77
CA SER A 33 2.55 -4.91 -19.85
C SER A 33 1.79 -3.58 -19.91
N LEU A 34 0.51 -3.62 -19.55
CA LEU A 34 -0.40 -2.47 -19.44
C LEU A 34 -1.17 -2.53 -18.12
N VAL A 35 -1.65 -1.39 -17.63
CA VAL A 35 -2.57 -1.36 -16.48
C VAL A 35 -4.03 -1.51 -16.91
N TYR A 36 -4.36 -1.21 -18.17
CA TYR A 36 -5.70 -1.36 -18.74
C TYR A 36 -5.75 -2.45 -19.82
N SER A 37 -6.89 -3.14 -19.89
CA SER A 37 -7.10 -4.20 -20.91
C SER A 37 -7.14 -3.64 -22.33
N ILE A 38 -6.64 -4.42 -23.28
CA ILE A 38 -6.81 -4.17 -24.71
C ILE A 38 -8.19 -4.66 -25.14
N LYS A 39 -9.04 -3.77 -25.67
CA LYS A 39 -10.34 -4.10 -26.25
C LYS A 39 -10.24 -4.55 -27.71
N SER A 40 -9.40 -3.85 -28.48
CA SER A 40 -9.15 -4.18 -29.87
C SER A 40 -7.77 -3.75 -30.33
N ILE A 41 -7.27 -4.38 -31.39
CA ILE A 41 -5.95 -4.16 -31.97
C ILE A 41 -6.03 -4.05 -33.49
N LEU A 42 -5.29 -3.09 -34.07
CA LEU A 42 -5.02 -2.96 -35.48
C LEU A 42 -3.52 -2.98 -35.74
N GLY A 43 -3.07 -3.62 -36.84
CA GLY A 43 -1.65 -3.68 -37.19
C GLY A 43 -0.85 -4.80 -36.53
N GLY A 44 -1.47 -5.57 -35.65
CA GLY A 44 -0.91 -6.73 -34.96
C GLY A 44 -2.00 -7.69 -34.52
N GLU A 45 -1.61 -8.71 -33.75
CA GLU A 45 -2.52 -9.70 -33.16
C GLU A 45 -1.95 -10.16 -31.81
N ILE A 46 -2.80 -10.29 -30.80
CA ILE A 46 -2.42 -10.83 -29.49
C ILE A 46 -2.16 -12.33 -29.63
N THR A 47 -0.93 -12.77 -29.46
CA THR A 47 -0.52 -14.18 -29.52
C THR A 47 -0.48 -14.84 -28.15
N LYS A 48 -0.29 -14.03 -27.07
CA LYS A 48 -0.34 -14.49 -25.69
C LYS A 48 -0.79 -13.35 -24.78
N GLN A 49 -1.61 -13.70 -23.80
CA GLN A 49 -2.00 -12.81 -22.70
C GLN A 49 -2.00 -13.61 -21.40
N ILE A 50 -1.38 -13.03 -20.37
CA ILE A 50 -1.45 -13.52 -18.99
C ILE A 50 -1.62 -12.29 -18.10
N GLY A 51 -2.77 -12.16 -17.45
CA GLY A 51 -3.11 -10.93 -16.76
C GLY A 51 -2.98 -9.72 -17.69
N ARG A 52 -2.13 -8.78 -17.31
CA ARG A 52 -1.84 -7.56 -18.08
C ARG A 52 -0.56 -7.62 -18.91
N TYR A 53 0.05 -8.78 -19.04
CA TYR A 53 1.18 -9.03 -19.94
C TYR A 53 0.68 -9.48 -21.31
N TYR A 54 1.26 -8.91 -22.38
CA TYR A 54 0.88 -9.17 -23.76
C TYR A 54 2.09 -9.50 -24.63
N GLU A 55 1.94 -10.48 -25.51
CA GLU A 55 2.81 -10.73 -26.65
C GLU A 55 2.02 -10.52 -27.95
N LEU A 56 2.50 -9.66 -28.84
CA LEU A 56 1.86 -9.32 -30.10
C LEU A 56 2.70 -9.80 -31.28
N SER A 57 2.06 -10.41 -32.30
CA SER A 57 2.65 -10.51 -33.64
C SER A 57 2.60 -9.14 -34.32
N ILE A 58 3.65 -8.78 -35.07
CA ILE A 58 3.79 -7.49 -35.73
C ILE A 58 3.39 -7.67 -37.22
N LYS A 59 2.22 -7.15 -37.61
CA LYS A 59 1.73 -7.27 -39.00
C LYS A 59 1.95 -5.98 -39.82
N LYS A 60 2.10 -4.84 -39.13
CA LYS A 60 2.37 -3.52 -39.72
C LYS A 60 3.32 -2.74 -38.81
N ASN A 61 4.02 -1.77 -39.38
CA ASN A 61 4.89 -0.87 -38.62
C ASN A 61 4.13 0.07 -37.64
N THR A 62 2.82 0.17 -37.82
CA THR A 62 1.95 0.95 -36.92
C THR A 62 0.91 0.02 -36.30
N ILE A 63 0.95 -0.06 -34.96
CA ILE A 63 -0.01 -0.80 -34.14
C ILE A 63 -0.87 0.22 -33.39
N LEU A 64 -2.19 0.06 -33.46
CA LEU A 64 -3.16 0.85 -32.70
C LEU A 64 -3.89 -0.07 -31.71
N LEU A 65 -3.89 0.29 -30.44
CA LEU A 65 -4.58 -0.42 -29.38
C LEU A 65 -5.71 0.47 -28.84
N ASP A 66 -6.92 -0.08 -28.82
CA ASP A 66 -8.04 0.50 -28.12
C ASP A 66 -8.08 -0.10 -26.70
N LEU A 67 -7.86 0.74 -25.70
CA LEU A 67 -7.80 0.31 -24.31
C LEU A 67 -9.14 0.49 -23.61
N GLN A 68 -9.35 -0.25 -22.52
CA GLN A 68 -10.44 0.03 -21.61
C GLN A 68 -10.23 1.44 -21.02
N ILE A 69 -11.24 2.31 -21.20
CA ILE A 69 -11.18 3.68 -20.71
C ILE A 69 -11.34 3.67 -19.18
N PRO A 70 -10.54 4.43 -18.42
CA PRO A 70 -10.75 4.63 -16.99
C PRO A 70 -12.18 5.12 -16.73
N LYS A 71 -12.84 4.60 -15.70
CA LYS A 71 -14.20 5.06 -15.33
C LYS A 71 -14.19 6.51 -14.85
N ILE A 72 -13.09 6.93 -14.25
CA ILE A 72 -12.88 8.29 -13.69
C ILE A 72 -11.53 8.78 -14.20
N GLY A 73 -11.44 10.06 -14.54
CA GLY A 73 -10.21 10.67 -15.03
C GLY A 73 -9.87 10.35 -16.49
N ASN A 74 -8.63 10.58 -16.87
CA ASN A 74 -8.11 10.44 -18.23
C ASN A 74 -6.91 9.50 -18.27
N PHE A 75 -6.55 9.05 -19.48
CA PHE A 75 -5.25 8.43 -19.69
C PHE A 75 -4.12 9.40 -19.32
N ASN A 76 -3.09 8.90 -18.70
CA ASN A 76 -1.90 9.61 -18.24
C ASN A 76 -0.64 8.77 -18.49
N LEU A 77 0.51 9.20 -17.96
CA LEU A 77 1.79 8.52 -18.18
C LEU A 77 1.82 7.07 -17.70
N SER A 78 1.02 6.69 -16.69
CA SER A 78 0.95 5.29 -16.20
C SER A 78 0.10 4.37 -17.09
N CYS A 79 -0.59 4.91 -18.10
CA CYS A 79 -1.47 4.11 -18.98
C CYS A 79 -0.73 3.57 -20.21
N GLY A 80 0.52 3.95 -20.42
CA GLY A 80 1.36 3.46 -21.52
C GLY A 80 1.86 2.05 -21.29
N PRO A 81 2.42 1.43 -22.34
CA PRO A 81 3.04 0.12 -22.22
C PRO A 81 4.36 0.22 -21.47
N GLU A 82 4.56 -0.67 -20.52
CA GLU A 82 5.74 -0.72 -19.68
C GLU A 82 6.55 -2.01 -19.89
N GLY A 83 7.88 -1.94 -19.65
CA GLY A 83 8.77 -3.08 -19.80
C GLY A 83 8.85 -3.62 -21.22
N ILE A 84 8.81 -2.76 -22.23
CA ILE A 84 8.75 -3.12 -23.64
C ILE A 84 10.03 -3.84 -24.09
N PHE A 85 9.87 -4.95 -24.80
CA PHE A 85 10.96 -5.66 -25.49
C PHE A 85 10.45 -6.38 -26.73
N ILE A 86 11.36 -6.76 -27.61
CA ILE A 86 11.06 -7.59 -28.79
C ILE A 86 11.83 -8.89 -28.66
N ILE A 87 11.15 -10.01 -28.98
CA ILE A 87 11.72 -11.34 -29.02
C ILE A 87 11.81 -11.80 -30.48
N ASP A 88 12.99 -12.28 -30.86
CA ASP A 88 13.18 -13.12 -32.01
C ASP A 88 12.87 -14.58 -31.64
N THR A 89 11.75 -15.09 -32.11
CA THR A 89 11.27 -16.45 -31.78
C THR A 89 12.09 -17.56 -32.43
N LEU A 90 12.84 -17.27 -33.50
CA LEU A 90 13.74 -18.24 -34.13
C LEU A 90 14.99 -18.49 -33.31
N ASN A 91 15.57 -17.41 -32.79
CA ASN A 91 16.81 -17.44 -32.00
C ASN A 91 16.55 -17.46 -30.49
N ASN A 92 15.30 -17.37 -30.07
CA ASN A 92 14.87 -17.21 -28.67
C ASN A 92 15.68 -16.11 -27.95
N SER A 93 15.84 -14.97 -28.58
CA SER A 93 16.69 -13.88 -28.12
C SER A 93 15.97 -12.52 -28.12
N LYS A 94 16.32 -11.68 -27.15
CA LYS A 94 15.84 -10.31 -27.06
C LYS A 94 16.59 -9.43 -28.05
N LEU A 95 15.85 -8.63 -28.83
CA LEU A 95 16.44 -7.63 -29.72
C LEU A 95 16.79 -6.34 -28.95
N ASN A 96 17.84 -5.69 -29.41
CA ASN A 96 18.21 -4.37 -28.92
C ASN A 96 17.30 -3.31 -29.56
N ILE A 97 16.53 -2.60 -28.74
CA ILE A 97 15.58 -1.56 -29.14
C ILE A 97 15.79 -0.30 -28.32
N ASN A 98 15.36 0.83 -28.88
CA ASN A 98 15.22 2.10 -28.18
C ASN A 98 13.74 2.51 -28.19
N VAL A 99 13.18 2.79 -27.02
CA VAL A 99 11.78 3.15 -26.85
C VAL A 99 11.70 4.62 -26.47
N SER A 100 10.88 5.40 -27.19
CA SER A 100 10.65 6.81 -26.86
C SER A 100 9.83 6.97 -25.57
N ASP A 101 9.89 8.15 -24.97
CA ASP A 101 8.91 8.54 -23.95
C ASP A 101 7.50 8.53 -24.54
N LEU A 102 6.51 8.25 -23.72
CA LEU A 102 5.10 8.33 -24.08
C LEU A 102 4.69 9.79 -24.29
N ILE A 103 4.10 10.09 -25.42
CA ILE A 103 3.58 11.43 -25.74
C ILE A 103 2.06 11.40 -25.95
N PHE A 104 1.39 12.52 -25.73
CA PHE A 104 -0.04 12.71 -25.97
C PHE A 104 -0.22 13.72 -27.11
N GLU A 105 -0.94 13.34 -28.18
CA GLU A 105 -1.27 14.25 -29.29
C GLU A 105 -2.13 15.44 -28.81
N LYS A 106 -2.93 15.22 -27.76
CA LYS A 106 -3.75 16.26 -27.11
C LYS A 106 -3.48 16.26 -25.59
N PRO A 107 -2.39 16.88 -25.15
CA PRO A 107 -2.04 16.90 -23.74
C PRO A 107 -2.97 17.78 -22.90
N ILE A 108 -3.32 17.29 -21.71
CA ILE A 108 -3.96 18.07 -20.66
C ILE A 108 -2.86 18.55 -19.72
N LYS A 109 -2.69 19.86 -19.64
CA LYS A 109 -1.62 20.47 -18.85
C LYS A 109 -1.69 20.09 -17.38
N LYS A 110 -0.53 20.03 -16.77
CA LYS A 110 -0.38 19.82 -15.34
C LYS A 110 -1.07 20.94 -14.55
N LYS A 111 -1.78 20.56 -13.49
CA LYS A 111 -2.41 21.52 -12.59
C LYS A 111 -1.34 22.37 -11.90
N THR A 112 -1.54 23.68 -11.89
CA THR A 112 -0.74 24.61 -11.11
C THR A 112 -1.43 24.88 -9.78
N TYR A 113 -0.66 24.90 -8.70
CA TYR A 113 -1.17 25.17 -7.36
C TYR A 113 -0.77 26.59 -6.95
N GLU A 114 -1.71 27.31 -6.34
CA GLU A 114 -1.43 28.64 -5.81
C GLU A 114 -0.44 28.54 -4.63
N ASP A 115 0.50 29.49 -4.55
CA ASP A 115 1.45 29.53 -3.43
C ASP A 115 0.82 30.20 -2.19
N LEU A 116 -0.24 29.57 -1.68
CA LEU A 116 -0.94 30.03 -0.49
C LEU A 116 -0.17 29.56 0.76
N LYS A 117 0.33 30.52 1.53
CA LYS A 117 1.04 30.29 2.80
C LYS A 117 0.60 31.30 3.87
N THR A 118 0.64 30.88 5.11
CA THR A 118 0.52 31.76 6.27
C THR A 118 1.73 31.58 7.18
N LYS A 119 2.09 32.61 7.94
CA LYS A 119 3.12 32.50 9.00
C LYS A 119 2.54 32.02 10.32
N ASN A 120 1.23 32.08 10.47
CA ASN A 120 0.53 31.68 11.67
C ASN A 120 0.06 30.22 11.53
N PHE A 121 0.90 29.27 11.91
CA PHE A 121 0.58 27.85 11.95
C PHE A 121 1.43 27.10 12.98
N ILE A 122 0.95 25.96 13.41
CA ILE A 122 1.67 25.05 14.30
C ILE A 122 2.47 24.07 13.42
N PRO A 123 3.81 23.99 13.57
CA PRO A 123 4.67 23.21 12.65
C PRO A 123 4.71 21.71 12.97
N ILE A 124 3.78 21.19 13.76
CA ILE A 124 3.69 19.78 14.12
C ILE A 124 2.63 19.10 13.25
N ILE A 125 2.97 17.99 12.63
CA ILE A 125 2.05 17.09 11.90
C ILE A 125 2.24 15.66 12.45
N PRO A 126 1.20 15.01 12.93
CA PRO A 126 -0.15 15.52 13.19
C PRO A 126 -0.20 16.62 14.25
N GLU A 127 -1.16 17.57 14.06
CA GLU A 127 -1.35 18.67 15.02
C GLU A 127 -1.75 18.13 16.39
N PRO A 128 -1.11 18.58 17.47
CA PRO A 128 -1.50 18.18 18.83
C PRO A 128 -2.95 18.55 19.17
N GLU A 129 -3.56 17.78 20.10
CA GLU A 129 -4.91 18.07 20.58
C GLU A 129 -5.00 19.49 21.16
N LYS A 130 -4.04 19.86 22.01
CA LYS A 130 -3.92 21.20 22.58
C LYS A 130 -2.47 21.64 22.62
N ILE A 131 -2.21 22.86 22.19
CA ILE A 131 -0.92 23.52 22.32
C ILE A 131 -1.12 24.96 22.79
N HIS A 132 -0.34 25.35 23.79
CA HIS A 132 -0.32 26.72 24.30
C HIS A 132 1.10 27.29 24.16
N LEU A 133 1.28 28.14 23.15
CA LEU A 133 2.54 28.84 22.87
C LEU A 133 2.56 30.15 23.64
N GLN A 134 3.66 30.42 24.35
CA GLN A 134 3.94 31.74 24.92
C GLN A 134 4.73 32.60 23.92
N ASN A 135 4.76 33.92 24.16
CA ASN A 135 5.57 34.83 23.31
C ASN A 135 7.06 34.86 23.70
N GLU A 136 7.46 34.00 24.64
CA GLU A 136 8.81 33.85 25.13
C GLU A 136 9.51 32.66 24.52
N PHE A 137 10.84 32.82 24.31
CA PHE A 137 11.66 31.83 23.64
C PHE A 137 12.90 31.51 24.45
N ILE A 138 13.29 30.24 24.49
CA ILE A 138 14.58 29.80 25.00
C ILE A 138 15.57 29.65 23.86
N ASN A 139 16.86 29.89 24.12
CA ASN A 139 17.91 29.68 23.12
C ASN A 139 18.64 28.36 23.40
N ILE A 140 18.64 27.45 22.46
CA ILE A 140 19.30 26.15 22.54
C ILE A 140 20.59 26.21 21.71
N GLU A 141 21.70 26.36 22.40
CA GLU A 141 22.99 26.47 21.73
C GLU A 141 23.30 25.22 20.90
N ASN A 142 23.61 25.42 19.63
CA ASN A 142 23.94 24.37 18.66
C ASN A 142 22.93 23.19 18.64
N LYS A 143 21.65 23.44 18.99
CA LYS A 143 20.61 22.39 19.12
C LYS A 143 21.10 21.18 19.93
N THR A 144 21.83 21.43 21.02
CA THR A 144 22.40 20.39 21.87
C THR A 144 21.52 20.19 23.09
N PHE A 145 21.07 18.97 23.30
CA PHE A 145 20.18 18.58 24.39
C PHE A 145 20.87 17.59 25.33
N LYS A 146 20.66 17.76 26.63
CA LYS A 146 21.15 16.84 27.64
C LYS A 146 20.06 15.86 28.06
N LEU A 147 20.35 14.56 27.93
CA LEU A 147 19.45 13.47 28.31
C LEU A 147 19.96 12.80 29.59
N ASN A 148 19.06 12.56 30.52
CA ASN A 148 19.33 11.72 31.69
C ASN A 148 18.82 10.31 31.42
N ALA A 149 19.74 9.34 31.21
CA ALA A 149 19.50 7.88 31.18
C ALA A 149 18.62 7.28 30.06
N GLU A 150 18.16 8.04 29.05
CA GLU A 150 17.21 7.56 28.04
C GLU A 150 17.81 7.47 26.62
N ALA A 151 19.07 7.04 26.53
CA ALA A 151 19.81 7.00 25.27
C ALA A 151 19.17 6.07 24.20
N GLU A 152 18.44 5.03 24.62
CA GLU A 152 17.86 4.04 23.71
C GLU A 152 16.89 4.66 22.70
N ILE A 153 15.99 5.54 23.12
CA ILE A 153 15.02 6.16 22.20
C ILE A 153 15.70 7.03 21.16
N ILE A 154 16.80 7.71 21.53
CA ILE A 154 17.59 8.52 20.60
C ILE A 154 18.29 7.62 19.60
N PHE A 155 18.87 6.50 20.05
CA PHE A 155 19.48 5.51 19.17
C PHE A 155 18.47 4.94 18.17
N ASN A 156 17.25 4.66 18.61
CA ASN A 156 16.17 4.17 17.74
C ASN A 156 15.77 5.19 16.65
N LEU A 157 15.89 6.50 16.93
CA LEU A 157 15.62 7.59 15.99
C LEU A 157 16.87 8.07 15.23
N GLN A 158 18.04 7.44 15.41
CA GLN A 158 19.31 7.93 14.85
C GLN A 158 19.25 8.18 13.34
N ASN A 159 18.55 7.33 12.59
CA ASN A 159 18.38 7.49 11.13
C ASN A 159 17.56 8.73 10.73
N ILE A 160 16.81 9.27 11.65
CA ILE A 160 15.99 10.48 11.46
C ILE A 160 16.77 11.70 11.92
N ILE A 161 17.18 11.71 13.20
CA ILE A 161 17.75 12.88 13.85
C ILE A 161 19.15 13.26 13.38
N SER A 162 19.99 12.28 12.96
CA SER A 162 21.37 12.52 12.49
C SER A 162 21.45 13.45 11.28
N LYS A 163 20.37 13.60 10.52
CA LYS A 163 20.31 14.48 9.34
C LYS A 163 19.73 15.87 9.63
N LEU A 164 19.43 16.17 10.89
CA LEU A 164 18.75 17.39 11.31
C LEU A 164 19.62 18.34 12.13
N ASP A 165 20.89 18.02 12.29
CA ASP A 165 21.85 18.76 13.13
C ASP A 165 21.38 18.90 14.59
N ILE A 166 20.62 17.90 15.08
CA ILE A 166 20.18 17.82 16.48
C ILE A 166 21.16 16.94 17.24
N ASN A 167 21.73 17.46 18.32
CA ASN A 167 22.73 16.79 19.11
C ASN A 167 22.16 16.38 20.48
N PHE A 168 22.41 15.14 20.87
CA PHE A 168 22.06 14.65 22.21
C PHE A 168 23.34 14.22 22.94
N SER A 169 23.43 14.60 24.22
CA SER A 169 24.58 14.34 25.09
C SER A 169 24.12 13.93 26.47
N SER A 170 24.92 13.13 27.19
CA SER A 170 24.72 12.84 28.61
C SER A 170 25.31 13.90 29.53
N GLU A 171 26.21 14.75 29.01
CA GLU A 171 26.99 15.67 29.85
C GLU A 171 26.54 17.12 29.73
N LYS A 172 26.27 17.59 28.50
CA LYS A 172 26.02 19.01 28.21
C LYS A 172 24.79 19.19 27.32
N GLY A 173 24.27 20.40 27.30
CA GLY A 173 23.12 20.83 26.51
C GLY A 173 21.91 21.17 27.37
N PHE A 174 20.83 21.56 26.70
CA PHE A 174 19.58 21.93 27.37
C PHE A 174 18.87 20.67 27.88
N PRO A 175 18.45 20.63 29.18
CA PRO A 175 17.96 19.39 29.78
C PRO A 175 16.63 18.92 29.18
N ILE A 176 16.54 17.63 28.86
CA ILE A 176 15.28 16.94 28.54
C ILE A 176 15.07 15.83 29.58
N PHE A 177 13.89 15.82 30.18
CA PHE A 177 13.46 14.80 31.14
C PHE A 177 12.29 14.01 30.60
N PHE A 178 12.39 12.69 30.65
CA PHE A 178 11.29 11.78 30.40
C PHE A 178 10.71 11.30 31.73
N LYS A 179 9.39 11.49 31.91
CA LYS A 179 8.71 11.14 33.18
C LYS A 179 7.52 10.21 32.87
N LYS A 180 7.56 9.01 33.45
CA LYS A 180 6.42 8.13 33.37
C LYS A 180 5.25 8.67 34.19
N ASP A 181 4.05 8.63 33.61
CA ASP A 181 2.79 9.04 34.23
C ASP A 181 1.69 8.03 33.85
N ASP A 182 1.36 7.13 34.77
CA ASP A 182 0.42 6.05 34.57
C ASP A 182 -1.05 6.52 34.42
N GLN A 183 -1.33 7.81 34.60
CA GLN A 183 -2.65 8.40 34.37
C GLN A 183 -2.89 8.72 32.89
N LEU A 184 -1.85 8.79 32.07
CA LEU A 184 -1.97 9.03 30.65
C LEU A 184 -2.44 7.76 29.93
N LEU A 185 -3.19 7.94 28.83
CA LEU A 185 -3.63 6.85 27.97
C LEU A 185 -2.47 6.31 27.11
N ASN A 186 -2.70 5.18 26.43
CA ASN A 186 -1.75 4.67 25.46
C ASN A 186 -1.53 5.69 24.34
N ASP A 187 -0.26 5.87 23.94
CA ASP A 187 0.18 6.84 22.93
C ASP A 187 -0.04 8.32 23.30
N GLN A 188 -0.68 8.61 24.45
CA GLN A 188 -0.83 9.96 24.97
C GLN A 188 0.50 10.47 25.53
N TYR A 189 0.74 11.77 25.35
CA TYR A 189 1.90 12.45 25.93
C TYR A 189 1.58 13.91 26.30
N PHE A 190 2.42 14.45 27.17
CA PHE A 190 2.44 15.85 27.56
C PHE A 190 3.86 16.39 27.42
N ILE A 191 4.03 17.58 26.83
CA ILE A 191 5.31 18.29 26.77
C ILE A 191 5.17 19.61 27.51
N GLN A 192 6.17 19.93 28.31
CA GLN A 192 6.35 21.25 28.90
C GLN A 192 7.75 21.76 28.58
N ILE A 193 7.83 22.92 27.94
CA ILE A 193 9.07 23.65 27.65
C ILE A 193 9.06 24.88 28.54
N THR A 194 10.07 25.00 29.40
CA THR A 194 10.29 26.12 30.34
C THR A 194 11.64 26.79 30.06
N GLU A 195 11.98 27.82 30.79
CA GLU A 195 13.31 28.45 30.71
C GLU A 195 14.45 27.50 31.12
N ASP A 196 14.19 26.52 31.97
CA ASP A 196 15.20 25.65 32.57
C ASP A 196 15.32 24.27 31.94
N ASN A 197 14.20 23.72 31.38
CA ASN A 197 14.17 22.35 30.88
C ASN A 197 12.98 22.06 29.95
N ILE A 198 13.04 20.88 29.35
CA ILE A 198 11.93 20.24 28.62
C ILE A 198 11.52 18.98 29.38
N GLU A 199 10.26 18.86 29.76
CA GLU A 199 9.70 17.65 30.36
C GLU A 199 8.74 16.97 29.36
N ILE A 200 8.92 15.65 29.11
CA ILE A 200 8.01 14.81 28.32
C ILE A 200 7.42 13.77 29.27
N LYS A 201 6.10 13.89 29.56
CA LYS A 201 5.36 12.87 30.30
C LYS A 201 4.72 11.88 29.36
N TYR A 202 4.72 10.61 29.73
CA TYR A 202 4.20 9.51 28.92
C TYR A 202 3.80 8.33 29.80
N ASN A 203 2.90 7.48 29.32
CA ASN A 203 2.61 6.20 29.94
C ASN A 203 3.30 5.04 29.22
N THR A 204 3.13 4.97 27.89
CA THR A 204 3.67 3.90 27.04
C THR A 204 4.87 4.38 26.23
N TYR A 205 5.63 3.42 25.66
CA TYR A 205 6.71 3.74 24.74
C TYR A 205 6.25 4.60 23.55
N GLY A 206 5.03 4.34 23.03
CA GLY A 206 4.44 5.15 21.94
C GLY A 206 4.29 6.62 22.34
N GLY A 207 3.72 6.90 23.52
CA GLY A 207 3.59 8.28 24.03
C GLY A 207 4.94 8.98 24.17
N LYS A 208 5.95 8.26 24.69
CA LYS A 208 7.34 8.75 24.80
C LYS A 208 7.94 9.11 23.43
N LEU A 209 7.80 8.21 22.46
CA LEU A 209 8.29 8.40 21.09
C LEU A 209 7.61 9.58 20.41
N TYR A 210 6.28 9.66 20.48
CA TYR A 210 5.51 10.70 19.80
C TYR A 210 5.70 12.08 20.44
N GLY A 211 5.93 12.14 21.75
CA GLY A 211 6.36 13.37 22.41
C GLY A 211 7.71 13.86 21.88
N LEU A 212 8.68 12.96 21.76
CA LEU A 212 9.99 13.32 21.19
C LEU A 212 9.89 13.73 19.71
N ILE A 213 9.07 13.05 18.91
CA ILE A 213 8.84 13.41 17.50
C ILE A 213 8.22 14.81 17.40
N SER A 214 7.25 15.15 18.24
CA SER A 214 6.67 16.50 18.26
C SER A 214 7.70 17.57 18.63
N LEU A 215 8.60 17.28 19.57
CA LEU A 215 9.72 18.15 19.89
C LEU A 215 10.69 18.29 18.69
N VAL A 216 10.97 17.21 17.96
CA VAL A 216 11.81 17.24 16.74
C VAL A 216 11.20 18.15 15.67
N HIS A 217 9.88 18.12 15.46
CA HIS A 217 9.19 19.04 14.55
C HIS A 217 9.34 20.50 14.97
N LEU A 218 9.23 20.79 16.28
CA LEU A 218 9.46 22.15 16.82
C LEU A 218 10.91 22.58 16.60
N ILE A 219 11.89 21.73 16.90
CA ILE A 219 13.31 22.03 16.72
C ILE A 219 13.64 22.29 15.24
N ASP A 220 13.11 21.49 14.33
CA ASP A 220 13.36 21.70 12.89
C ASP A 220 12.80 23.02 12.39
N PHE A 221 11.65 23.45 12.89
CA PHE A 221 11.03 24.72 12.50
C PHE A 221 11.67 25.93 13.17
N TYR A 222 11.78 25.91 14.50
CA TYR A 222 12.26 27.04 15.30
C TYR A 222 13.79 27.13 15.39
N GLN A 223 14.48 26.06 14.96
CA GLN A 223 15.93 25.94 15.01
C GLN A 223 16.48 26.05 16.45
N THR A 224 17.26 27.08 16.74
CA THR A 224 17.86 27.30 18.07
C THR A 224 16.97 28.06 19.05
N LYS A 225 15.83 28.63 18.60
CA LYS A 225 14.91 29.42 19.42
C LYS A 225 13.60 28.66 19.60
N LEU A 226 13.47 27.88 20.67
CA LEU A 226 12.24 27.17 20.97
C LEU A 226 11.27 28.03 21.77
N PRO A 227 9.95 28.02 21.44
CA PRO A 227 8.95 28.73 22.26
C PRO A 227 8.77 28.04 23.62
N ILE A 228 8.57 28.80 24.67
CA ILE A 228 8.03 28.29 25.94
C ILE A 228 6.60 27.85 25.66
N CYS A 229 6.26 26.59 25.95
CA CYS A 229 4.95 26.07 25.63
C CYS A 229 4.55 24.85 26.48
N THR A 230 3.26 24.55 26.42
CA THR A 230 2.72 23.25 26.84
C THR A 230 1.97 22.58 25.70
N ILE A 231 2.13 21.25 25.58
CA ILE A 231 1.45 20.41 24.59
C ILE A 231 0.77 19.27 25.32
N HIS A 232 -0.53 19.08 25.07
CA HIS A 232 -1.29 17.89 25.43
C HIS A 232 -1.73 17.21 24.15
N ASP A 233 -1.43 15.93 24.01
CA ASP A 233 -1.73 15.23 22.76
C ASP A 233 -2.12 13.77 22.98
N ASN A 234 -3.13 13.33 22.22
CA ASN A 234 -3.67 11.98 22.28
C ASN A 234 -4.28 11.61 20.92
N PRO A 235 -3.93 10.45 20.34
CA PRO A 235 -4.51 10.04 19.06
C PRO A 235 -5.99 9.66 19.20
N LYS A 236 -6.81 10.06 18.22
CA LYS A 236 -8.21 9.64 18.12
C LYS A 236 -8.33 8.16 17.82
N TYR A 237 -7.55 7.66 16.84
CA TYR A 237 -7.60 6.28 16.43
C TYR A 237 -6.35 5.51 16.84
N GLN A 238 -6.56 4.28 17.30
CA GLN A 238 -5.46 3.38 17.67
C GLN A 238 -4.77 2.76 16.45
N TRP A 239 -5.51 2.54 15.36
CA TRP A 239 -4.96 2.09 14.07
C TRP A 239 -4.70 3.30 13.17
N ARG A 240 -3.44 3.53 12.84
CA ARG A 240 -2.98 4.57 11.92
C ARG A 240 -2.02 3.90 10.97
N GLY A 241 -2.57 3.41 9.83
CA GLY A 241 -1.93 2.41 8.99
C GLY A 241 -1.37 2.92 7.67
N MET A 242 -0.40 2.16 7.18
CA MET A 242 0.09 2.21 5.81
C MET A 242 0.21 0.80 5.26
N HIS A 243 -0.42 0.54 4.12
CA HIS A 243 -0.31 -0.69 3.34
C HIS A 243 0.72 -0.51 2.22
N LEU A 244 1.52 -1.54 1.96
CA LEU A 244 2.45 -1.58 0.84
C LEU A 244 2.32 -2.91 0.10
N ASP A 245 1.99 -2.82 -1.19
CA ASP A 245 1.97 -3.95 -2.10
C ASP A 245 3.39 -4.28 -2.56
N CYS A 246 3.95 -5.36 -2.01
CA CYS A 246 5.24 -5.89 -2.37
C CYS A 246 5.16 -7.02 -3.41
N ALA A 247 3.95 -7.44 -3.81
CA ALA A 247 3.75 -8.48 -4.82
C ALA A 247 3.93 -7.94 -6.23
N ARG A 248 3.26 -6.81 -6.58
CA ARG A 248 3.37 -6.21 -7.91
C ARG A 248 4.75 -5.58 -8.13
N GLN A 249 5.34 -4.94 -7.11
CA GLN A 249 6.74 -4.50 -7.12
C GLN A 249 7.48 -5.05 -5.91
N PHE A 250 8.77 -5.36 -6.08
CA PHE A 250 9.62 -5.80 -4.98
C PHE A 250 10.34 -4.61 -4.35
N TYR A 251 10.22 -4.47 -3.03
CA TYR A 251 10.92 -3.45 -2.26
C TYR A 251 11.96 -4.10 -1.35
N THR A 252 13.15 -3.56 -1.33
CA THR A 252 14.22 -4.03 -0.44
C THR A 252 13.90 -3.74 1.02
N ILE A 253 14.51 -4.48 1.94
CA ILE A 253 14.39 -4.24 3.39
C ILE A 253 14.76 -2.81 3.77
N ASP A 254 15.76 -2.20 3.11
CA ASP A 254 16.16 -0.83 3.38
C ASP A 254 15.12 0.20 2.92
N GLU A 255 14.42 -0.06 1.81
CA GLU A 255 13.30 0.78 1.36
C GLU A 255 12.12 0.70 2.34
N ILE A 256 11.82 -0.48 2.87
CA ILE A 256 10.77 -0.66 3.89
C ILE A 256 11.17 0.04 5.21
N LYS A 257 12.42 -0.10 5.67
CA LYS A 257 12.95 0.64 6.83
C LYS A 257 12.87 2.15 6.64
N ARG A 258 13.13 2.63 5.42
CA ARG A 258 12.98 4.05 5.08
C ARG A 258 11.52 4.50 5.20
N LEU A 259 10.56 3.67 4.76
CA LEU A 259 9.13 3.94 4.94
C LEU A 259 8.76 3.95 6.45
N PHE A 260 9.30 3.05 7.26
CA PHE A 260 9.05 3.05 8.70
C PHE A 260 9.56 4.32 9.39
N ASN A 261 10.70 4.86 8.98
CA ASN A 261 11.18 6.16 9.47
C ASN A 261 10.20 7.29 9.13
N TYR A 262 9.63 7.28 7.93
CA TYR A 262 8.57 8.21 7.53
C TYR A 262 7.31 8.03 8.39
N MET A 263 6.85 6.80 8.56
CA MET A 263 5.68 6.47 9.38
C MET A 263 5.85 6.97 10.82
N ALA A 264 7.02 6.75 11.42
CA ALA A 264 7.32 7.21 12.78
C ALA A 264 7.25 8.73 12.90
N LEU A 265 7.81 9.47 11.93
CA LEU A 265 7.78 10.94 11.91
C LEU A 265 6.35 11.52 11.90
N PHE A 266 5.41 10.81 11.31
CA PHE A 266 4.00 11.20 11.25
C PHE A 266 3.12 10.37 12.19
N LYS A 267 3.71 9.72 13.20
CA LYS A 267 3.01 8.99 14.27
C LYS A 267 2.08 7.87 13.76
N LEU A 268 2.38 7.28 12.60
CA LEU A 268 1.74 6.08 12.08
C LEU A 268 2.32 4.85 12.78
N ASN A 269 1.47 3.84 13.06
CA ASN A 269 1.87 2.73 13.94
C ASN A 269 1.47 1.34 13.46
N ARG A 270 0.93 1.20 12.25
CA ARG A 270 0.55 -0.09 11.66
C ARG A 270 1.06 -0.17 10.24
N PHE A 271 1.83 -1.20 9.95
CA PHE A 271 2.28 -1.54 8.60
C PHE A 271 1.56 -2.78 8.12
N HIS A 272 0.76 -2.64 7.08
CA HIS A 272 0.07 -3.73 6.42
C HIS A 272 0.93 -4.17 5.22
N TRP A 273 1.50 -5.36 5.32
CA TRP A 273 2.47 -5.88 4.36
C TRP A 273 1.83 -6.88 3.43
N HIS A 274 1.47 -6.45 2.21
CA HIS A 274 0.88 -7.28 1.18
C HIS A 274 1.99 -8.09 0.48
N LEU A 275 2.08 -9.37 0.81
CA LEU A 275 3.22 -10.24 0.49
C LEU A 275 2.96 -11.18 -0.69
N THR A 276 1.70 -11.40 -1.06
CA THR A 276 1.32 -12.37 -2.09
C THR A 276 0.18 -11.85 -2.93
N ASP A 277 0.26 -12.11 -4.25
CA ASP A 277 -0.77 -11.78 -5.23
C ASP A 277 -0.56 -12.60 -6.52
N ASN A 278 -1.33 -12.33 -7.56
CA ASN A 278 -1.20 -12.96 -8.88
C ASN A 278 0.21 -12.84 -9.49
N GLU A 279 0.96 -11.82 -9.13
CA GLU A 279 2.25 -11.48 -9.75
C GLU A 279 3.47 -11.96 -8.96
N ALA A 280 3.30 -12.35 -7.70
CA ALA A 280 4.38 -12.91 -6.92
C ALA A 280 3.95 -13.53 -5.58
N TRP A 281 4.82 -14.39 -5.07
CA TRP A 281 4.84 -14.87 -3.70
C TRP A 281 6.13 -14.39 -3.02
N ARG A 282 6.05 -13.46 -2.05
CA ARG A 282 7.23 -12.75 -1.51
C ARG A 282 7.70 -13.23 -0.14
N ILE A 283 7.02 -14.17 0.49
CA ILE A 283 7.38 -14.66 1.83
C ILE A 283 7.95 -16.08 1.77
N GLU A 284 9.06 -16.32 2.49
CA GLU A 284 9.61 -17.66 2.66
C GLU A 284 8.70 -18.50 3.54
N ILE A 285 8.23 -19.64 3.00
CA ILE A 285 7.60 -20.73 3.74
C ILE A 285 8.54 -21.94 3.64
N LYS A 286 9.20 -22.29 4.74
CA LYS A 286 10.24 -23.32 4.74
C LYS A 286 9.76 -24.69 4.31
N LYS A 287 8.49 -25.00 4.59
CA LYS A 287 7.86 -26.24 4.15
C LYS A 287 7.60 -26.28 2.65
N TYR A 288 7.49 -25.12 2.00
CA TYR A 288 7.22 -24.94 0.57
C TYR A 288 8.21 -23.94 -0.06
N PRO A 289 9.52 -24.27 -0.09
CA PRO A 289 10.56 -23.30 -0.49
C PRO A 289 10.42 -22.81 -1.93
N ASP A 290 9.84 -23.62 -2.82
CA ASP A 290 9.63 -23.26 -4.23
C ASP A 290 8.69 -22.05 -4.40
N LEU A 291 7.81 -21.77 -3.44
CA LEU A 291 6.96 -20.59 -3.46
C LEU A 291 7.80 -19.30 -3.51
N ALA A 292 8.81 -19.18 -2.66
CA ALA A 292 9.69 -18.02 -2.64
C ALA A 292 10.73 -18.07 -3.78
N LEU A 293 11.36 -19.24 -3.99
CA LEU A 293 12.45 -19.39 -4.97
C LEU A 293 12.00 -19.23 -6.43
N ASN A 294 10.79 -19.65 -6.75
CA ASN A 294 10.20 -19.55 -8.10
C ASN A 294 9.09 -18.50 -8.18
N GLY A 295 8.20 -18.42 -7.18
CA GLY A 295 7.11 -17.46 -7.14
C GLY A 295 7.53 -16.04 -6.78
N GLY A 296 8.72 -15.86 -6.17
CA GLY A 296 9.29 -14.54 -5.87
C GLY A 296 9.90 -13.82 -7.09
N TYR A 297 9.99 -14.48 -8.24
CA TYR A 297 10.66 -13.92 -9.43
C TYR A 297 9.81 -14.04 -10.68
N ARG A 298 9.95 -13.07 -11.57
CA ARG A 298 9.28 -13.02 -12.87
C ARG A 298 10.24 -12.59 -13.99
N GLY A 299 9.87 -12.84 -15.24
CA GLY A 299 10.67 -12.53 -16.41
C GLY A 299 10.23 -13.35 -17.62
N TYR A 300 10.82 -13.14 -18.80
CA TYR A 300 10.34 -13.75 -20.04
C TYR A 300 10.34 -15.30 -20.01
N ASN A 301 11.40 -15.91 -19.49
CA ASN A 301 11.54 -17.38 -19.41
C ASN A 301 11.26 -17.93 -18.00
N PHE A 302 10.51 -17.20 -17.16
CA PHE A 302 10.12 -17.64 -15.83
C PHE A 302 8.68 -18.15 -15.82
N LYS A 303 8.29 -18.87 -14.77
CA LYS A 303 6.91 -19.31 -14.60
C LYS A 303 5.94 -18.13 -14.53
N ILE A 304 6.35 -17.05 -13.87
CA ILE A 304 5.63 -15.79 -13.81
C ILE A 304 6.17 -14.87 -14.92
N PRO A 305 5.31 -14.42 -15.87
CA PRO A 305 5.74 -13.60 -16.99
C PRO A 305 6.16 -12.20 -16.59
N PRO A 306 6.81 -11.42 -17.48
CA PRO A 306 7.10 -10.02 -17.24
C PRO A 306 5.82 -9.21 -17.03
N LEU A 307 5.73 -8.51 -15.93
CA LEU A 307 4.54 -7.71 -15.57
C LEU A 307 5.00 -6.35 -15.03
N TYR A 308 4.16 -5.33 -15.16
CA TYR A 308 4.30 -4.01 -14.55
C TYR A 308 5.72 -3.44 -14.61
N GLY A 309 6.27 -3.32 -15.83
CA GLY A 309 7.56 -2.69 -16.08
C GLY A 309 8.81 -3.55 -15.87
N SER A 310 8.68 -4.81 -15.39
CA SER A 310 9.85 -5.65 -15.11
C SER A 310 10.66 -6.04 -16.36
N GLY A 311 10.02 -6.08 -17.55
CA GLY A 311 10.69 -6.37 -18.82
C GLY A 311 11.19 -7.82 -18.94
N TYR A 312 12.14 -8.03 -19.88
CA TYR A 312 12.63 -9.35 -20.26
C TYR A 312 13.40 -10.09 -19.15
N ASP A 313 14.24 -9.36 -18.44
CA ASP A 313 15.22 -9.93 -17.51
C ASP A 313 14.56 -10.41 -16.19
N LYS A 314 15.30 -11.21 -15.41
CA LYS A 314 14.86 -11.66 -14.09
C LYS A 314 14.64 -10.46 -13.18
N TYR A 315 13.42 -10.34 -12.64
CA TYR A 315 13.03 -9.30 -11.68
C TYR A 315 12.37 -9.92 -10.45
N GLY A 316 12.57 -9.31 -9.29
CA GLY A 316 11.89 -9.64 -8.04
C GLY A 316 12.83 -10.03 -6.91
N GLY A 317 12.29 -10.73 -5.95
CA GLY A 317 12.92 -11.18 -4.72
C GLY A 317 11.88 -11.77 -3.78
N TYR A 318 12.30 -12.15 -2.61
CA TYR A 318 11.45 -12.56 -1.52
C TYR A 318 12.09 -12.15 -0.19
N TYR A 319 11.32 -12.20 0.88
CA TYR A 319 11.78 -11.94 2.24
C TYR A 319 11.96 -13.26 2.96
N SER A 320 13.19 -13.53 3.43
CA SER A 320 13.46 -14.66 4.29
C SER A 320 12.82 -14.48 5.66
N GLN A 321 12.59 -15.57 6.39
CA GLN A 321 12.08 -15.47 7.76
C GLN A 321 13.01 -14.69 8.69
N GLU A 322 14.31 -14.65 8.38
CA GLU A 322 15.31 -13.87 9.10
C GLU A 322 15.16 -12.39 8.80
N ASP A 323 15.06 -12.01 7.52
CA ASP A 323 14.78 -10.62 7.10
C ASP A 323 13.51 -10.07 7.78
N ILE A 324 12.46 -10.88 7.84
CA ILE A 324 11.19 -10.50 8.46
C ILE A 324 11.36 -10.26 9.97
N LYS A 325 12.06 -11.15 10.68
CA LYS A 325 12.33 -10.98 12.12
C LYS A 325 13.15 -9.73 12.42
N ASP A 326 14.17 -9.46 11.63
CA ASP A 326 14.98 -8.24 11.76
C ASP A 326 14.16 -6.98 11.48
N LEU A 327 13.27 -7.04 10.50
CA LEU A 327 12.38 -5.93 10.19
C LEU A 327 11.35 -5.68 11.31
N ILE A 328 10.82 -6.74 11.93
CA ILE A 328 9.92 -6.64 13.09
C ILE A 328 10.64 -5.97 14.28
N ILE A 329 11.89 -6.34 14.55
CA ILE A 329 12.69 -5.72 15.61
C ILE A 329 12.89 -4.22 15.32
N TYR A 330 13.19 -3.87 14.05
CA TYR A 330 13.35 -2.47 13.65
C TYR A 330 12.04 -1.68 13.79
N ALA A 331 10.92 -2.24 13.33
CA ALA A 331 9.59 -1.62 13.41
C ALA A 331 9.18 -1.32 14.86
N LYS A 332 9.40 -2.28 15.79
CA LYS A 332 9.08 -2.11 17.22
C LYS A 332 9.82 -0.93 17.86
N LYS A 333 11.07 -0.68 17.45
CA LYS A 333 11.84 0.50 17.90
C LYS A 333 11.19 1.83 17.50
N LEU A 334 10.34 1.81 16.48
CA LEU A 334 9.59 2.95 15.97
C LEU A 334 8.10 2.92 16.35
N ASN A 335 7.71 2.05 17.29
CA ASN A 335 6.31 1.83 17.69
C ASN A 335 5.39 1.43 16.54
N ILE A 336 5.91 0.62 15.60
CA ILE A 336 5.18 0.11 14.44
C ILE A 336 5.00 -1.39 14.59
N GLU A 337 3.75 -1.88 14.48
CA GLU A 337 3.43 -3.29 14.38
C GLU A 337 3.23 -3.66 12.91
N ILE A 338 3.77 -4.82 12.52
CA ILE A 338 3.67 -5.35 11.16
C ILE A 338 2.57 -6.41 11.10
N MET A 339 1.53 -6.14 10.33
CA MET A 339 0.48 -7.10 9.96
C MET A 339 0.80 -7.67 8.58
N PRO A 340 1.08 -8.99 8.46
CA PRO A 340 1.23 -9.62 7.16
C PRO A 340 -0.13 -9.83 6.49
N GLU A 341 -0.16 -9.75 5.16
CA GLU A 341 -1.25 -10.23 4.34
C GLU A 341 -0.78 -11.36 3.44
N ILE A 342 -1.52 -12.47 3.48
CA ILE A 342 -1.44 -13.58 2.53
C ILE A 342 -2.79 -13.63 1.84
N ASP A 343 -2.86 -13.11 0.64
CA ASP A 343 -4.12 -12.93 -0.07
C ASP A 343 -4.59 -14.24 -0.71
N LEU A 344 -5.74 -14.70 -0.25
CA LEU A 344 -6.42 -15.94 -0.60
C LEU A 344 -7.94 -15.75 -0.39
N PRO A 345 -8.83 -16.45 -1.13
CA PRO A 345 -8.57 -17.59 -2.03
C PRO A 345 -8.27 -17.17 -3.48
N ALA A 346 -8.65 -15.97 -3.90
CA ALA A 346 -8.31 -15.38 -5.21
C ALA A 346 -6.90 -14.77 -5.15
N HIS A 347 -6.54 -13.96 -6.13
CA HIS A 347 -5.20 -13.35 -6.22
C HIS A 347 -4.04 -14.37 -6.09
N SER A 348 -4.33 -15.63 -6.47
CA SER A 348 -3.45 -16.78 -6.21
C SER A 348 -2.76 -17.31 -7.47
N TRP A 349 -2.74 -16.55 -8.58
CA TRP A 349 -2.21 -17.08 -9.84
C TRP A 349 -0.73 -17.51 -9.72
N ALA A 350 0.13 -16.68 -9.09
CA ALA A 350 1.53 -17.05 -8.86
C ALA A 350 1.69 -18.30 -7.99
N LEU A 351 0.89 -18.42 -6.94
CA LEU A 351 0.83 -19.63 -6.10
C LEU A 351 0.47 -20.85 -6.95
N LEU A 352 -0.56 -20.74 -7.78
CA LEU A 352 -1.11 -21.84 -8.59
C LEU A 352 -0.23 -22.23 -9.78
N GLU A 353 0.66 -21.36 -10.24
CA GLU A 353 1.69 -21.70 -11.22
C GLU A 353 2.83 -22.54 -10.60
N ILE A 354 3.03 -22.42 -9.29
CA ILE A 354 4.02 -23.21 -8.53
C ILE A 354 3.38 -24.49 -7.99
N MET A 355 2.14 -24.41 -7.48
CA MET A 355 1.40 -25.50 -6.84
C MET A 355 0.01 -25.67 -7.50
N PRO A 356 -0.04 -26.16 -8.74
CA PRO A 356 -1.31 -26.26 -9.50
C PRO A 356 -2.32 -27.25 -8.88
N GLU A 357 -1.87 -28.14 -8.00
CA GLU A 357 -2.72 -29.10 -7.28
C GLU A 357 -3.63 -28.44 -6.22
N LEU A 358 -3.48 -27.16 -5.96
CA LEU A 358 -4.34 -26.43 -5.03
C LEU A 358 -5.63 -25.90 -5.69
N ARG A 359 -5.79 -26.06 -7.01
CA ARG A 359 -7.01 -25.74 -7.75
C ARG A 359 -7.64 -26.97 -8.38
N GLU A 360 -8.94 -26.88 -8.68
CA GLU A 360 -9.65 -27.95 -9.35
C GLU A 360 -9.21 -28.05 -10.82
N GLN A 361 -8.76 -29.24 -11.22
CA GLN A 361 -8.30 -29.51 -12.59
C GLN A 361 -9.43 -29.95 -13.53
N SER A 362 -10.56 -30.41 -12.99
CA SER A 362 -11.65 -31.02 -13.75
C SER A 362 -12.80 -30.05 -14.08
N SER A 363 -12.75 -28.81 -13.62
CA SER A 363 -13.78 -27.81 -13.94
C SER A 363 -13.70 -27.39 -15.40
N ASN A 364 -14.83 -27.44 -16.10
CA ASN A 364 -14.98 -26.91 -17.45
C ASN A 364 -15.29 -25.41 -17.48
N ILE A 365 -15.47 -24.79 -16.31
CA ILE A 365 -15.76 -23.36 -16.15
C ILE A 365 -14.46 -22.62 -15.96
N VAL A 366 -14.26 -21.61 -16.80
CA VAL A 366 -13.10 -20.70 -16.69
C VAL A 366 -13.57 -19.45 -15.98
N SER A 367 -13.04 -19.20 -14.80
CA SER A 367 -13.19 -17.92 -14.12
C SER A 367 -12.08 -16.95 -14.57
N GLU A 368 -12.36 -15.66 -14.55
CA GLU A 368 -11.39 -14.61 -14.84
C GLU A 368 -11.59 -13.47 -13.82
N ASP A 369 -10.51 -13.00 -13.22
CA ASP A 369 -10.54 -11.90 -12.27
C ASP A 369 -10.46 -10.52 -12.96
N VAL A 370 -10.53 -9.47 -12.16
CA VAL A 370 -10.41 -8.07 -12.62
C VAL A 370 -9.06 -7.77 -13.26
N GLY A 371 -8.01 -8.51 -12.91
CA GLY A 371 -6.66 -8.45 -13.48
C GLY A 371 -6.49 -9.25 -14.79
N SER A 372 -7.54 -9.92 -15.27
CA SER A 372 -7.53 -10.83 -16.42
C SER A 372 -6.68 -12.10 -16.22
N TYR A 373 -6.55 -12.56 -14.97
CA TYR A 373 -6.00 -13.87 -14.66
C TYR A 373 -7.10 -14.93 -14.67
N LYS A 374 -6.83 -16.03 -15.36
CA LYS A 374 -7.78 -17.14 -15.47
C LYS A 374 -7.53 -18.17 -14.38
N ASN A 375 -8.62 -18.61 -13.74
CA ASN A 375 -8.59 -19.67 -12.72
C ASN A 375 -7.55 -19.41 -11.61
N ASN A 376 -7.51 -18.20 -11.10
CA ASN A 376 -6.55 -17.74 -10.07
C ASN A 376 -7.01 -17.99 -8.64
N THR A 377 -7.98 -18.88 -8.43
CA THR A 377 -8.60 -19.13 -7.11
C THR A 377 -8.29 -20.55 -6.64
N ILE A 378 -7.80 -20.68 -5.40
CA ILE A 378 -7.59 -22.00 -4.77
C ILE A 378 -8.91 -22.69 -4.47
N ASN A 379 -8.90 -24.03 -4.36
CA ASN A 379 -10.06 -24.84 -3.98
C ASN A 379 -9.95 -25.32 -2.53
N PRO A 380 -10.65 -24.70 -1.57
CA PRO A 380 -10.60 -25.06 -0.16
C PRO A 380 -11.23 -26.42 0.18
N SER A 381 -11.91 -27.09 -0.75
CA SER A 381 -12.46 -28.46 -0.55
C SER A 381 -11.44 -29.56 -0.79
N LEU A 382 -10.27 -29.25 -1.37
CA LEU A 382 -9.22 -30.23 -1.60
C LEU A 382 -8.37 -30.43 -0.33
N GLU A 383 -8.09 -31.69 0.04
CA GLU A 383 -7.28 -32.03 1.21
C GLU A 383 -5.88 -31.38 1.14
N LYS A 384 -5.26 -31.34 -0.04
CA LYS A 384 -3.96 -30.70 -0.26
C LYS A 384 -4.01 -29.20 0.05
N THR A 385 -5.09 -28.52 -0.36
CA THR A 385 -5.28 -27.09 -0.09
C THR A 385 -5.46 -26.83 1.40
N VAL A 386 -6.26 -27.65 2.09
CA VAL A 386 -6.44 -27.51 3.54
C VAL A 386 -5.13 -27.74 4.29
N THR A 387 -4.34 -28.72 3.87
CA THR A 387 -3.01 -29.00 4.45
C THR A 387 -2.06 -27.83 4.22
N PHE A 388 -1.98 -27.33 2.99
CA PHE A 388 -1.17 -26.17 2.64
C PHE A 388 -1.53 -24.94 3.48
N LEU A 389 -2.83 -24.60 3.58
CA LEU A 389 -3.31 -23.46 4.36
C LEU A 389 -2.89 -23.55 5.83
N LYS A 390 -3.05 -24.73 6.44
CA LYS A 390 -2.64 -24.95 7.84
C LYS A 390 -1.13 -24.81 8.04
N ASP A 391 -0.35 -25.40 7.17
CA ASP A 391 1.11 -25.36 7.24
C ASP A 391 1.63 -23.93 7.07
N MET A 392 1.17 -23.24 6.05
CA MET A 392 1.56 -21.86 5.72
C MET A 392 1.16 -20.90 6.84
N LEU A 393 -0.12 -20.93 7.30
CA LEU A 393 -0.59 -20.06 8.37
C LEU A 393 0.09 -20.38 9.72
N ASN A 394 0.52 -21.63 9.95
CA ASN A 394 1.31 -21.97 11.12
C ASN A 394 2.65 -21.23 11.09
N GLU A 395 3.41 -21.32 9.99
CA GLU A 395 4.70 -20.65 9.86
C GLU A 395 4.53 -19.12 9.95
N VAL A 396 3.55 -18.54 9.26
CA VAL A 396 3.26 -17.09 9.32
C VAL A 396 2.93 -16.66 10.74
N SER A 397 2.11 -17.46 11.48
CA SER A 397 1.77 -17.15 12.88
C SER A 397 2.98 -17.16 13.81
N ASP A 398 3.95 -18.03 13.55
CA ASP A 398 5.17 -18.16 14.36
C ASP A 398 6.19 -17.04 14.06
N ILE A 399 6.23 -16.54 12.81
CA ILE A 399 7.16 -15.48 12.38
C ILE A 399 6.72 -14.10 12.90
N PHE A 400 5.44 -13.76 12.71
CA PHE A 400 4.94 -12.42 13.04
C PHE A 400 4.49 -12.33 14.50
N SER A 401 5.10 -11.44 15.25
CA SER A 401 4.78 -11.23 16.67
C SER A 401 3.48 -10.46 16.90
N TYR A 402 3.03 -9.65 15.93
CA TYR A 402 1.73 -8.99 16.03
C TYR A 402 0.60 -10.01 15.95
N ASP A 403 -0.46 -9.76 16.67
CA ASP A 403 -1.56 -10.70 16.85
C ASP A 403 -2.60 -10.71 15.72
N VAL A 404 -2.46 -9.85 14.71
CA VAL A 404 -3.37 -9.76 13.57
C VAL A 404 -2.69 -10.28 12.30
N ILE A 405 -3.38 -11.18 11.58
CA ILE A 405 -2.98 -11.67 10.24
C ILE A 405 -4.12 -11.39 9.28
N HIS A 406 -3.82 -10.74 8.17
CA HIS A 406 -4.76 -10.46 7.09
C HIS A 406 -4.72 -11.60 6.06
N VAL A 407 -5.89 -12.09 5.64
CA VAL A 407 -6.04 -13.24 4.75
C VAL A 407 -6.61 -12.89 3.37
N GLY A 408 -6.71 -11.59 3.04
CA GLY A 408 -7.24 -11.08 1.77
C GLY A 408 -8.75 -11.21 1.66
N VAL A 409 -9.20 -12.10 0.76
CA VAL A 409 -10.61 -12.47 0.46
C VAL A 409 -11.33 -11.46 -0.45
N ASP A 410 -10.60 -10.56 -1.07
CA ASP A 410 -11.11 -9.61 -2.04
C ASP A 410 -11.23 -10.24 -3.44
N GLU A 411 -12.08 -9.64 -4.23
CA GLU A 411 -12.22 -9.82 -5.68
C GLU A 411 -12.25 -11.27 -6.20
N ARG A 412 -12.70 -12.24 -5.37
CA ARG A 412 -12.92 -13.60 -5.86
C ARG A 412 -13.92 -13.59 -7.03
N PRO A 413 -13.58 -14.10 -8.23
CA PRO A 413 -14.55 -14.19 -9.31
C PRO A 413 -15.81 -14.94 -8.85
N SER A 414 -16.98 -14.41 -9.15
CA SER A 414 -18.26 -14.97 -8.67
C SER A 414 -18.46 -16.44 -9.09
N ASN A 415 -17.91 -16.83 -10.25
CA ASN A 415 -17.98 -18.18 -10.80
C ASN A 415 -16.73 -19.04 -10.51
N ALA A 416 -15.80 -18.61 -9.66
CA ALA A 416 -14.50 -19.28 -9.45
C ALA A 416 -14.64 -20.73 -8.97
N TRP A 417 -15.69 -21.05 -8.25
CA TRP A 417 -15.95 -22.36 -7.67
C TRP A 417 -17.09 -23.12 -8.35
N GLU A 418 -17.67 -22.56 -9.41
CA GLU A 418 -18.71 -23.23 -10.18
C GLU A 418 -18.15 -24.45 -10.90
N GLY A 419 -18.96 -25.51 -11.01
CA GLY A 419 -18.60 -26.72 -11.75
C GLY A 419 -17.50 -27.56 -11.10
N SER A 420 -16.96 -27.20 -9.92
CA SER A 420 -16.00 -28.01 -9.18
C SER A 420 -16.69 -29.20 -8.52
N PRO A 421 -16.41 -30.46 -8.90
CA PRO A 421 -16.99 -31.63 -8.26
C PRO A 421 -16.70 -31.69 -6.75
N ALA A 422 -15.49 -31.34 -6.33
CA ALA A 422 -15.10 -31.36 -4.94
C ALA A 422 -15.89 -30.36 -4.09
N ILE A 423 -16.10 -29.14 -4.60
CA ILE A 423 -16.90 -28.11 -3.90
C ILE A 423 -18.38 -28.49 -3.89
N ILE A 424 -18.92 -28.96 -5.00
CA ILE A 424 -20.33 -29.41 -5.10
C ILE A 424 -20.62 -30.51 -4.06
N GLU A 425 -19.76 -31.53 -3.99
CA GLU A 425 -19.88 -32.60 -3.01
C GLU A 425 -19.75 -32.08 -1.58
N PHE A 426 -18.77 -31.21 -1.33
CA PHE A 426 -18.57 -30.58 -0.02
C PHE A 426 -19.78 -29.76 0.43
N MET A 427 -20.30 -28.91 -0.43
CA MET A 427 -21.49 -28.08 -0.15
C MET A 427 -22.71 -28.95 0.16
N LYS A 428 -22.93 -30.01 -0.63
CA LYS A 428 -24.03 -30.97 -0.40
C LYS A 428 -23.88 -31.65 0.96
N LYS A 429 -22.69 -32.14 1.30
CA LYS A 429 -22.40 -32.84 2.57
C LYS A 429 -22.61 -31.92 3.79
N ASN A 430 -22.28 -30.64 3.66
CA ASN A 430 -22.36 -29.67 4.76
C ASN A 430 -23.63 -28.79 4.72
N ASN A 431 -24.59 -29.09 3.83
CA ASN A 431 -25.84 -28.34 3.65
C ASN A 431 -25.63 -26.84 3.34
N ILE A 432 -24.55 -26.51 2.61
CA ILE A 432 -24.21 -25.18 2.12
C ILE A 432 -24.95 -24.97 0.79
N LYS A 433 -25.62 -23.81 0.60
CA LYS A 433 -26.58 -23.63 -0.50
C LYS A 433 -26.10 -22.66 -1.58
N SER A 434 -25.09 -21.84 -1.28
CA SER A 434 -24.54 -20.86 -2.24
C SER A 434 -23.03 -20.73 -2.09
N GLN A 435 -22.39 -20.08 -3.07
CA GLN A 435 -20.96 -19.82 -3.01
C GLN A 435 -20.60 -18.78 -1.94
N GLU A 436 -21.51 -17.86 -1.62
CA GLU A 436 -21.37 -16.89 -0.54
C GLU A 436 -21.36 -17.61 0.84
N GLU A 437 -22.25 -18.59 1.04
CA GLU A 437 -22.22 -19.44 2.25
C GLU A 437 -20.94 -20.30 2.29
N TYR A 438 -20.44 -20.75 1.14
CA TYR A 438 -19.19 -21.49 1.07
C TYR A 438 -17.98 -20.59 1.40
N GLN A 439 -17.99 -19.34 0.96
CA GLN A 439 -16.98 -18.35 1.35
C GLN A 439 -17.03 -18.09 2.86
N ASP A 440 -18.20 -17.97 3.45
CA ASP A 440 -18.36 -17.83 4.92
C ASP A 440 -17.78 -19.07 5.66
N TYR A 441 -18.03 -20.28 5.14
CA TYR A 441 -17.44 -21.49 5.70
C TYR A 441 -15.90 -21.45 5.65
N TYR A 442 -15.33 -21.08 4.50
CA TYR A 442 -13.90 -20.93 4.32
C TYR A 442 -13.32 -19.90 5.29
N MET A 443 -13.96 -18.75 5.42
CA MET A 443 -13.54 -17.71 6.35
C MET A 443 -13.58 -18.16 7.81
N ASN A 444 -14.66 -18.82 8.24
CA ASN A 444 -14.76 -19.33 9.60
C ASN A 444 -13.69 -20.39 9.88
N PHE A 445 -13.33 -21.23 8.89
CA PHE A 445 -12.20 -22.16 9.01
C PHE A 445 -10.87 -21.41 9.27
N LEU A 446 -10.59 -20.32 8.54
CA LEU A 446 -9.39 -19.51 8.75
C LEU A 446 -9.41 -18.81 10.11
N ILE A 447 -10.54 -18.25 10.51
CA ILE A 447 -10.73 -17.57 11.80
C ILE A 447 -10.47 -18.55 12.96
N ASP A 448 -11.07 -19.73 12.93
CA ASP A 448 -10.91 -20.73 13.97
C ASP A 448 -9.45 -21.24 14.05
N PHE A 449 -8.81 -21.43 12.89
CA PHE A 449 -7.43 -21.84 12.84
C PHE A 449 -6.49 -20.78 13.43
N LEU A 450 -6.60 -19.53 13.01
CA LEU A 450 -5.77 -18.43 13.51
C LEU A 450 -6.04 -18.16 14.99
N LYS A 451 -7.29 -18.25 15.44
CA LYS A 451 -7.65 -18.17 16.86
C LYS A 451 -6.97 -19.25 17.70
N SER A 452 -6.83 -20.48 17.16
CA SER A 452 -6.08 -21.56 17.82
C SER A 452 -4.58 -21.26 17.97
N LYS A 453 -4.07 -20.30 17.19
CA LYS A 453 -2.69 -19.78 17.23
C LYS A 453 -2.56 -18.47 18.03
N ASN A 454 -3.59 -18.06 18.76
CA ASN A 454 -3.69 -16.79 19.44
C ASN A 454 -3.52 -15.59 18.49
N LYS A 455 -4.00 -15.73 17.23
CA LYS A 455 -4.03 -14.68 16.24
C LYS A 455 -5.47 -14.26 15.94
N ARG A 456 -5.65 -13.00 15.64
CA ARG A 456 -6.89 -12.43 15.14
C ARG A 456 -6.84 -12.38 13.62
N THR A 457 -7.92 -12.79 12.96
CA THR A 457 -8.04 -12.68 11.51
C THR A 457 -8.46 -11.28 11.11
N ALA A 458 -7.85 -10.75 10.08
CA ALA A 458 -8.31 -9.57 9.34
C ALA A 458 -8.56 -9.94 7.88
N ALA A 459 -9.46 -9.22 7.20
CA ALA A 459 -9.79 -9.44 5.80
C ALA A 459 -10.39 -8.18 5.16
N TRP A 460 -10.42 -8.12 3.83
CA TRP A 460 -11.15 -7.11 3.09
C TRP A 460 -12.66 -7.26 3.28
N ASN A 461 -13.42 -6.23 2.91
CA ASN A 461 -14.86 -6.18 3.24
C ASN A 461 -15.71 -7.30 2.62
N GLU A 462 -15.28 -7.91 1.51
CA GLU A 462 -15.98 -9.02 0.85
C GLU A 462 -16.03 -10.29 1.71
N ALA A 463 -15.19 -10.37 2.74
CA ALA A 463 -15.30 -11.41 3.76
C ALA A 463 -16.57 -11.30 4.62
N ALA A 464 -17.15 -10.11 4.76
CA ALA A 464 -18.27 -9.83 5.67
C ALA A 464 -19.55 -9.33 4.98
N VAL A 465 -19.43 -8.81 3.77
CA VAL A 465 -20.53 -8.20 3.01
C VAL A 465 -20.47 -8.60 1.54
N SER A 466 -21.57 -8.41 0.83
CA SER A 466 -21.57 -8.53 -0.63
C SER A 466 -20.85 -7.33 -1.24
N PRO A 467 -20.11 -7.50 -2.34
CA PRO A 467 -19.47 -6.38 -3.05
C PRO A 467 -20.51 -5.34 -3.51
N HIS A 468 -20.16 -4.06 -3.37
CA HIS A 468 -20.98 -2.96 -3.88
C HIS A 468 -20.57 -2.54 -5.30
N ILE A 469 -19.37 -2.94 -5.72
CA ILE A 469 -18.87 -2.71 -7.07
C ILE A 469 -19.22 -3.94 -7.92
N ASP A 470 -20.01 -3.72 -8.99
CA ASP A 470 -20.36 -4.79 -9.93
C ASP A 470 -19.22 -5.04 -10.91
N HIS A 471 -18.32 -5.96 -10.54
CA HIS A 471 -17.20 -6.43 -11.36
C HIS A 471 -17.21 -7.94 -11.56
N GLY A 472 -18.34 -8.61 -11.34
CA GLY A 472 -18.43 -10.06 -11.44
C GLY A 472 -17.70 -10.78 -10.29
N VAL A 473 -17.52 -10.12 -9.15
CA VAL A 473 -16.88 -10.68 -7.96
C VAL A 473 -17.92 -11.26 -6.98
N GLY A 474 -17.51 -12.28 -6.23
CA GLY A 474 -18.33 -12.89 -5.18
C GLY A 474 -17.99 -12.28 -3.81
N GLY A 475 -18.91 -12.45 -2.87
CA GLY A 475 -18.76 -11.98 -1.50
C GLY A 475 -19.31 -12.95 -0.49
N SER A 476 -19.58 -12.45 0.70
CA SER A 476 -20.05 -13.19 1.89
C SER A 476 -21.57 -13.18 2.01
N ALA A 477 -22.15 -14.26 2.54
CA ALA A 477 -23.53 -14.28 3.02
C ALA A 477 -23.70 -13.58 4.40
N GLY A 478 -22.61 -13.08 5.00
CA GLY A 478 -22.60 -12.31 6.25
C GLY A 478 -22.60 -13.16 7.52
N LYS A 479 -22.23 -14.45 7.45
CA LYS A 479 -22.28 -15.42 8.55
C LYS A 479 -20.92 -15.74 9.16
N ILE A 480 -19.92 -14.87 8.99
CA ILE A 480 -18.61 -15.05 9.60
C ILE A 480 -18.58 -14.57 11.05
N ASP A 481 -17.63 -15.11 11.85
CA ASP A 481 -17.40 -14.71 13.23
C ASP A 481 -17.03 -13.22 13.34
N LYS A 482 -17.66 -12.52 14.28
CA LYS A 482 -17.52 -11.06 14.47
C LYS A 482 -16.16 -10.63 15.04
N SER A 483 -15.32 -11.57 15.46
CA SER A 483 -13.94 -11.28 15.86
C SER A 483 -13.03 -10.88 14.69
N CYS A 484 -13.45 -11.14 13.44
CA CYS A 484 -12.71 -10.71 12.24
C CYS A 484 -12.64 -9.18 12.18
N LEU A 485 -11.44 -8.64 11.94
CA LEU A 485 -11.22 -7.22 11.71
C LEU A 485 -11.39 -6.92 10.21
N ILE A 486 -12.33 -6.06 9.85
CA ILE A 486 -12.66 -5.80 8.45
C ILE A 486 -11.98 -4.52 7.95
N PHE A 487 -11.35 -4.61 6.78
CA PHE A 487 -10.77 -3.48 6.05
C PHE A 487 -11.73 -3.08 4.93
N SER A 488 -12.35 -1.90 5.07
CA SER A 488 -13.36 -1.41 4.13
C SER A 488 -12.71 -0.51 3.08
N TRP A 489 -12.56 -1.02 1.86
CA TRP A 489 -11.82 -0.35 0.77
C TRP A 489 -12.71 0.24 -0.32
N GLU A 490 -13.90 -0.32 -0.58
CA GLU A 490 -14.71 0.09 -1.72
C GLU A 490 -15.18 1.56 -1.60
N HIS A 491 -15.95 1.90 -0.59
CA HIS A 491 -16.33 3.27 -0.23
C HIS A 491 -17.03 3.34 1.14
N SER A 492 -17.37 4.54 1.59
CA SER A 492 -17.90 4.78 2.95
C SER A 492 -19.20 4.03 3.29
N ASP A 493 -20.06 3.74 2.31
CA ASP A 493 -21.31 3.00 2.56
C ASP A 493 -21.05 1.55 2.96
N VAL A 494 -19.98 0.95 2.42
CA VAL A 494 -19.53 -0.40 2.82
C VAL A 494 -19.09 -0.41 4.28
N ALA A 495 -18.36 0.60 4.72
CA ALA A 495 -17.97 0.75 6.12
C ALA A 495 -19.19 0.90 7.05
N LYS A 496 -20.22 1.59 6.60
CA LYS A 496 -21.52 1.67 7.31
C LYS A 496 -22.18 0.30 7.43
N GLU A 497 -22.15 -0.50 6.37
CA GLU A 497 -22.71 -1.85 6.40
C GLU A 497 -21.94 -2.78 7.33
N THR A 498 -20.60 -2.82 7.24
CA THR A 498 -19.76 -3.68 8.09
C THR A 498 -19.94 -3.34 9.57
N THR A 499 -19.95 -2.05 9.94
CA THR A 499 -20.18 -1.61 11.32
C THR A 499 -21.62 -1.90 11.79
N ASN A 500 -22.64 -1.72 10.94
CA ASN A 500 -24.02 -2.08 11.28
C ASN A 500 -24.17 -3.59 11.55
N LYS A 501 -23.43 -4.43 10.83
CA LYS A 501 -23.36 -5.88 11.08
C LYS A 501 -22.53 -6.23 12.34
N GLY A 502 -21.90 -5.26 13.00
CA GLY A 502 -21.19 -5.41 14.28
C GLY A 502 -19.70 -5.76 14.14
N PHE A 503 -19.09 -5.56 12.98
CA PHE A 503 -17.65 -5.76 12.79
C PHE A 503 -16.85 -4.52 13.19
N GLU A 504 -15.74 -4.72 13.89
CA GLU A 504 -14.70 -3.71 13.98
C GLU A 504 -14.09 -3.48 12.59
N THR A 505 -13.95 -2.20 12.20
CA THR A 505 -13.62 -1.83 10.83
C THR A 505 -12.47 -0.83 10.79
N ILE A 506 -11.52 -1.04 9.86
CA ILE A 506 -10.50 -0.09 9.43
C ILE A 506 -10.98 0.55 8.13
N LEU A 507 -10.97 1.88 8.08
CA LEU A 507 -11.37 2.62 6.89
C LEU A 507 -10.18 2.80 5.95
N CYS A 508 -10.35 2.35 4.72
CA CYS A 508 -9.37 2.49 3.65
C CYS A 508 -10.03 2.69 2.27
N PRO A 509 -11.04 3.59 2.14
CA PRO A 509 -11.79 3.75 0.90
C PRO A 509 -10.90 4.22 -0.25
N GLY A 510 -10.99 3.53 -1.40
CA GLY A 510 -10.17 3.80 -2.58
C GLY A 510 -10.24 5.24 -3.08
N GLN A 511 -11.36 5.93 -2.84
CA GLN A 511 -11.59 7.33 -3.24
C GLN A 511 -10.83 8.36 -2.37
N LYS A 512 -10.21 7.94 -1.27
CA LYS A 512 -9.54 8.83 -0.30
C LYS A 512 -8.15 8.35 0.11
N THR A 513 -7.92 7.04 0.13
CA THR A 513 -6.75 6.46 0.77
C THR A 513 -5.87 5.61 -0.15
N TYR A 514 -6.28 5.39 -1.41
CA TYR A 514 -5.46 4.69 -2.39
C TYR A 514 -4.48 5.65 -3.06
N PHE A 515 -3.22 5.56 -2.66
CA PHE A 515 -2.17 6.47 -3.11
C PHE A 515 -1.59 6.13 -4.47
N ASP A 516 -1.97 5.02 -5.08
CA ASP A 516 -1.73 4.68 -6.48
C ASP A 516 -2.65 5.46 -7.44
N MET A 517 -3.73 6.07 -6.95
CA MET A 517 -4.57 6.95 -7.75
C MET A 517 -3.81 8.23 -8.16
N ALA A 518 -4.05 8.71 -9.39
CA ALA A 518 -3.48 9.97 -9.86
C ALA A 518 -3.95 11.16 -8.99
N TYR A 519 -3.12 12.19 -8.88
CA TYR A 519 -3.49 13.40 -8.13
C TYR A 519 -4.58 14.20 -8.83
N ASN A 520 -4.54 14.28 -10.15
CA ASN A 520 -5.50 15.01 -10.96
C ASN A 520 -5.57 14.44 -12.40
N ASN A 521 -6.38 15.05 -13.25
CA ASN A 521 -6.67 14.59 -14.61
C ASN A 521 -5.64 15.03 -15.69
N SER A 522 -4.46 15.54 -15.31
CA SER A 522 -3.41 15.86 -16.28
C SER A 522 -2.86 14.59 -16.95
N THR A 523 -2.55 14.68 -18.25
CA THR A 523 -1.86 13.58 -18.95
C THR A 523 -0.40 13.40 -18.50
N GLU A 524 0.18 14.42 -17.84
CA GLU A 524 1.53 14.37 -17.28
C GLU A 524 1.59 13.76 -15.87
N GLU A 525 0.42 13.45 -15.28
CA GLU A 525 0.35 12.73 -14.00
C GLU A 525 0.71 11.26 -14.18
N ARG A 526 1.00 10.62 -13.06
CA ARG A 526 1.13 9.18 -12.92
C ARG A 526 0.12 8.64 -11.93
N GLY A 527 -0.16 7.35 -12.00
CA GLY A 527 -1.17 6.66 -11.19
C GLY A 527 -2.38 6.28 -12.02
N ILE A 528 -3.21 5.42 -11.46
CA ILE A 528 -4.46 4.96 -12.08
C ILE A 528 -5.64 5.83 -11.62
N CYS A 529 -6.82 5.65 -12.24
CA CYS A 529 -7.99 6.51 -11.97
C CYS A 529 -9.29 5.69 -11.90
N TRP A 530 -9.25 4.45 -11.44
CA TRP A 530 -10.48 3.64 -11.42
C TRP A 530 -11.45 4.05 -10.31
N ALA A 531 -10.95 4.50 -9.14
CA ALA A 531 -11.76 4.89 -8.01
C ALA A 531 -11.96 6.41 -7.91
N ALA A 532 -10.91 7.19 -8.16
CA ALA A 532 -10.91 8.65 -8.08
C ALA A 532 -9.64 9.25 -8.69
N THR A 533 -9.55 10.58 -8.75
CA THR A 533 -8.31 11.33 -8.58
C THR A 533 -8.29 11.86 -7.15
N ILE A 534 -7.12 11.83 -6.48
CA ILE A 534 -7.02 12.15 -5.06
C ILE A 534 -5.99 13.22 -4.82
N GLU A 535 -6.43 14.44 -4.57
CA GLU A 535 -5.55 15.54 -4.14
C GLU A 535 -5.33 15.52 -2.63
N VAL A 536 -4.30 16.19 -2.18
CA VAL A 536 -3.97 16.31 -0.74
C VAL A 536 -5.13 16.92 0.05
N LYS A 537 -5.81 17.91 -0.55
CA LYS A 537 -6.98 18.58 0.05
C LYS A 537 -8.17 17.64 0.21
N ASP A 538 -8.37 16.70 -0.71
CA ASP A 538 -9.46 15.71 -0.65
C ASP A 538 -9.34 14.78 0.54
N ILE A 539 -8.09 14.44 0.94
CA ILE A 539 -7.81 13.66 2.14
C ILE A 539 -8.00 14.52 3.38
N TYR A 540 -7.49 15.75 3.37
CA TYR A 540 -7.57 16.65 4.52
C TYR A 540 -9.00 17.01 4.92
N GLU A 541 -9.88 17.25 3.93
CA GLU A 541 -11.28 17.62 4.16
C GLU A 541 -12.22 16.40 4.33
N TRP A 542 -11.67 15.18 4.30
CA TRP A 542 -12.46 13.98 4.53
C TRP A 542 -12.86 13.85 6.00
N ASP A 543 -14.15 13.62 6.23
CA ASP A 543 -14.69 13.21 7.54
C ASP A 543 -14.89 11.67 7.52
N PRO A 544 -14.02 10.91 8.20
CA PRO A 544 -14.01 9.45 8.08
C PRO A 544 -15.26 8.76 8.64
N ILE A 545 -15.93 9.38 9.61
CA ILE A 545 -17.08 8.78 10.30
C ILE A 545 -18.42 9.41 9.89
N LYS A 546 -18.40 10.27 8.86
CA LYS A 546 -19.63 10.87 8.34
C LYS A 546 -20.62 9.77 7.93
N ASP A 547 -21.84 9.90 8.40
CA ASP A 547 -22.95 8.97 8.13
C ASP A 547 -22.76 7.52 8.65
N ILE A 548 -21.76 7.26 9.53
CA ILE A 548 -21.55 5.97 10.19
C ILE A 548 -22.22 5.96 11.57
N ASN A 549 -23.28 5.17 11.71
CA ASN A 549 -24.08 5.14 12.95
C ASN A 549 -23.34 4.52 14.15
N LYS A 550 -22.52 3.48 13.90
CA LYS A 550 -21.73 2.75 14.92
C LYS A 550 -20.25 3.13 14.81
N SER A 551 -19.96 4.41 14.90
CA SER A 551 -18.60 4.94 14.73
C SER A 551 -17.60 4.45 15.79
N GLU A 552 -18.05 3.93 16.94
CA GLU A 552 -17.22 3.29 17.95
C GLU A 552 -16.55 1.98 17.47
N LEU A 553 -17.12 1.36 16.43
CA LEU A 553 -16.53 0.19 15.76
C LEU A 553 -15.43 0.56 14.74
N ILE A 554 -15.29 1.83 14.38
CA ILE A 554 -14.18 2.29 13.56
C ILE A 554 -12.92 2.35 14.43
N LYS A 555 -11.95 1.49 14.13
CA LYS A 555 -10.70 1.38 14.90
C LYS A 555 -9.57 2.21 14.33
N GLY A 556 -9.70 2.67 13.09
CA GLY A 556 -8.71 3.54 12.48
C GLY A 556 -8.81 3.70 10.97
N LEU A 557 -7.76 4.32 10.44
CA LEU A 557 -7.61 4.66 9.03
C LEU A 557 -6.30 4.05 8.50
N GLN A 558 -6.31 3.73 7.21
CA GLN A 558 -5.10 3.21 6.54
C GLN A 558 -5.00 3.74 5.11
N GLY A 559 -3.78 4.17 4.73
CA GLY A 559 -3.43 4.46 3.35
C GLY A 559 -2.94 3.22 2.64
N GLN A 560 -3.28 3.06 1.36
CA GLN A 560 -2.84 1.95 0.52
C GLN A 560 -1.96 2.45 -0.61
N LEU A 561 -0.86 1.74 -0.88
CA LEU A 561 -0.12 1.88 -2.12
C LEU A 561 -0.09 0.53 -2.84
N TRP A 562 -0.99 0.37 -3.81
CA TRP A 562 -0.90 -0.69 -4.79
C TRP A 562 0.20 -0.35 -5.79
N SER A 563 0.93 -1.33 -6.28
CA SER A 563 2.25 -1.09 -6.88
C SER A 563 2.35 -1.39 -8.37
N GLU A 564 1.24 -1.62 -9.07
CA GLU A 564 1.23 -1.95 -10.50
C GLU A 564 1.96 -0.89 -11.36
N THR A 565 1.85 0.38 -10.98
CA THR A 565 2.45 1.50 -11.70
C THR A 565 3.71 2.06 -11.06
N ILE A 566 4.12 1.55 -9.91
CA ILE A 566 5.22 2.12 -9.11
C ILE A 566 6.57 1.58 -9.59
N THR A 567 7.06 2.06 -10.69
CA THR A 567 8.25 1.51 -11.37
C THR A 567 9.59 2.10 -10.92
N ASP A 568 9.57 3.19 -10.14
CA ASP A 568 10.79 3.83 -9.63
C ASP A 568 10.60 4.51 -8.26
N LYS A 569 11.72 4.72 -7.57
CA LYS A 569 11.75 5.33 -6.24
C LYS A 569 11.21 6.78 -6.21
N LYS A 570 11.44 7.55 -7.27
CA LYS A 570 10.96 8.95 -7.33
C LYS A 570 9.44 8.95 -7.37
N PHE A 571 8.88 8.05 -8.16
CA PHE A 571 7.44 7.91 -8.28
C PHE A 571 6.83 7.37 -6.99
N PHE A 572 7.43 6.36 -6.36
CA PHE A 572 7.05 5.89 -5.03
C PHE A 572 6.97 7.04 -4.02
N ASP A 573 8.03 7.85 -3.92
CA ASP A 573 8.06 8.98 -3.01
C ASP A 573 6.92 9.97 -3.27
N GLN A 574 6.68 10.31 -4.54
CA GLN A 574 5.64 11.28 -4.92
C GLN A 574 4.22 10.77 -4.68
N MET A 575 3.98 9.48 -4.83
CA MET A 575 2.64 8.91 -4.61
C MET A 575 2.29 8.83 -3.12
N ILE A 576 3.25 8.51 -2.26
CA ILE A 576 3.06 8.52 -0.81
C ILE A 576 3.02 9.94 -0.26
N ASN A 577 3.90 10.81 -0.73
CA ASN A 577 4.18 12.08 -0.10
C ASN A 577 3.69 13.26 -0.95
N PRO A 578 2.79 14.13 -0.42
CA PRO A 578 2.46 14.34 1.00
C PRO A 578 1.17 13.65 1.50
N ARG A 579 0.53 12.80 0.73
CA ARG A 579 -0.77 12.18 1.05
C ARG A 579 -0.75 11.42 2.38
N LEU A 580 0.29 10.63 2.65
CA LEU A 580 0.39 9.84 3.87
C LEU A 580 0.55 10.72 5.12
N ALA A 581 1.31 11.83 5.03
CA ALA A 581 1.39 12.82 6.10
C ALA A 581 0.03 13.49 6.35
N THR A 582 -0.74 13.72 5.29
CA THR A 582 -2.09 14.27 5.40
C THR A 582 -3.06 13.27 6.03
N LEU A 583 -3.00 12.01 5.63
CA LEU A 583 -3.82 10.96 6.24
C LEU A 583 -3.48 10.78 7.73
N SER A 584 -2.20 10.92 8.10
CA SER A 584 -1.79 10.84 9.52
C SER A 584 -2.45 11.93 10.38
N GLU A 585 -2.60 13.15 9.85
CA GLU A 585 -3.34 14.23 10.51
C GLU A 585 -4.80 13.84 10.76
N VAL A 586 -5.48 13.32 9.73
CA VAL A 586 -6.88 12.88 9.84
C VAL A 586 -7.02 11.71 10.82
N ALA A 587 -6.10 10.74 10.75
CA ALA A 587 -6.12 9.57 11.63
C ALA A 587 -5.80 9.93 13.10
N TRP A 588 -4.96 10.94 13.32
CA TRP A 588 -4.61 11.40 14.65
C TRP A 588 -5.73 12.22 15.30
N LYS A 589 -6.27 13.19 14.55
CA LYS A 589 -7.28 14.15 15.05
C LYS A 589 -8.71 13.58 15.05
N GLY A 590 -9.05 12.72 14.08
CA GLY A 590 -10.43 12.30 13.81
C GLY A 590 -11.28 13.42 13.20
N LYS A 591 -11.36 14.55 13.86
CA LYS A 591 -12.04 15.77 13.37
C LYS A 591 -11.03 16.89 13.20
N ILE A 592 -10.91 17.37 11.97
CA ILE A 592 -10.01 18.47 11.63
C ILE A 592 -10.52 19.79 12.23
N SER A 593 -9.63 20.55 12.85
CA SER A 593 -9.94 21.82 13.52
C SER A 593 -9.27 23.03 12.87
N ARG A 594 -8.05 22.89 12.33
CA ARG A 594 -7.33 23.99 11.69
C ARG A 594 -7.75 24.22 10.24
N LYS A 595 -7.57 25.46 9.74
CA LYS A 595 -7.89 25.83 8.36
C LYS A 595 -6.92 25.15 7.39
N TRP A 596 -7.39 24.90 6.16
CA TRP A 596 -6.55 24.33 5.09
C TRP A 596 -5.23 25.10 4.88
N ILE A 597 -5.27 26.45 4.88
CA ILE A 597 -4.06 27.26 4.68
C ILE A 597 -3.02 27.06 5.79
N GLU A 598 -3.45 26.87 7.03
CA GLU A 598 -2.58 26.63 8.18
C GLU A 598 -1.96 25.22 8.09
N PHE A 599 -2.79 24.20 7.80
CA PHE A 599 -2.32 22.84 7.56
C PHE A 599 -1.35 22.79 6.38
N ARG A 600 -1.71 23.39 5.23
CA ARG A 600 -0.86 23.42 4.05
C ARG A 600 0.50 24.06 4.33
N SER A 601 0.54 25.13 5.14
CA SER A 601 1.80 25.78 5.54
C SER A 601 2.66 24.87 6.41
N ALA A 602 2.06 24.17 7.37
CA ALA A 602 2.75 23.17 8.19
C ALA A 602 3.24 21.99 7.32
N LEU A 603 2.42 21.52 6.39
CA LEU A 603 2.78 20.43 5.49
C LEU A 603 3.95 20.80 4.56
N LEU A 604 3.97 22.02 4.00
CA LEU A 604 5.09 22.52 3.19
C LEU A 604 6.39 22.60 4.01
N ASN A 605 6.31 23.04 5.27
CA ASN A 605 7.46 23.00 6.17
C ASN A 605 7.95 21.56 6.41
N SER A 606 7.03 20.62 6.61
CA SER A 606 7.37 19.19 6.76
C SER A 606 7.97 18.61 5.47
N MET A 607 7.58 19.11 4.28
CA MET A 607 8.21 18.69 3.02
C MET A 607 9.67 19.12 2.92
N ASP A 608 10.01 20.32 3.41
CA ASP A 608 11.40 20.80 3.45
C ASP A 608 12.22 19.98 4.46
N PHE A 609 11.62 19.60 5.57
CA PHE A 609 12.19 18.64 6.52
C PHE A 609 12.45 17.27 5.86
N LEU A 610 11.47 16.71 5.16
CA LEU A 610 11.59 15.42 4.48
C LEU A 610 12.65 15.43 3.35
N LYS A 611 12.85 16.56 2.67
CA LYS A 611 13.94 16.70 1.69
C LYS A 611 15.32 16.46 2.33
N LYS A 612 15.56 16.95 3.55
CA LYS A 612 16.80 16.69 4.30
C LYS A 612 17.01 15.19 4.54
N LEU A 613 15.91 14.43 4.69
CA LEU A 613 15.90 12.98 4.86
C LEU A 613 15.93 12.21 3.52
N GLY A 614 16.04 12.93 2.38
CA GLY A 614 16.13 12.33 1.04
C GLY A 614 14.80 11.90 0.43
N TRP A 615 13.67 12.43 0.92
CA TRP A 615 12.35 12.22 0.33
C TRP A 615 12.03 13.24 -0.73
N ARG A 616 11.28 12.81 -1.75
CA ARG A 616 10.64 13.68 -2.73
C ARG A 616 9.15 13.79 -2.43
N TYR A 617 8.48 14.76 -3.01
CA TYR A 617 7.04 14.91 -2.86
C TYR A 617 6.39 15.43 -4.14
N HIS A 618 5.09 15.18 -4.29
CA HIS A 618 4.26 15.78 -5.32
C HIS A 618 3.87 17.20 -4.92
N ASN A 619 3.85 18.14 -5.86
CA ASN A 619 3.36 19.50 -5.61
C ASN A 619 1.85 19.51 -5.34
N PHE A 620 1.38 20.41 -4.45
CA PHE A 620 0.00 20.44 -3.99
C PHE A 620 -0.48 21.86 -3.58
#